data_e301537949b09fca733efcc7458dcd50
#
_entry.id   e301537949b09fca733efcc7458dcd50
#
_cell.length_a   1.000
_cell.length_b   1.000
_cell.length_c   1.000
_cell.angle_alpha   90.00
_cell.angle_beta   90.00
_cell.angle_gamma   90.00
#
_symmetry.space_group_name_H-M   'P 1'
#
loop_
_entity.id
_entity.type
_entity.pdbx_description
1 polymer ?
#
loop_
_entity_poly.entity_id
_entity_poly.type
_entity_poly.pdbx_seq_one_letter_code
_entity_poly.pdbx_strand_id
1 'polypeptide(L)'
;MKPFIAIFLLLQVFLLSAQDQLVLESNLVPGNDTVWVIKPSSYDTSAPYPAVYLLHGRTGNYRSWAELINLQEYADEYQFIIICPDGFYDSYYLDSPVDTSWQFESFFTEVLYPEMAGLYALDKARIFITGLSMGGSGAMYLFLKHPALFLSAGSSSGVMDLNHSSAVHTSLSRLLGDYESNRLLFDSHSPVNQLKNIERSDKHIFFDCGTEDHLYECNNAFRKKCDELKIKATYISRPGKHEGAYWKESIRCHFIFFSNL
;
A
#
# COMPACT_ATOMS: atom_id res chain seq x y z
N MET A 1 -5.36 26.00 64.44
CA MET A 1 -4.59 25.87 63.22
C MET A 1 -5.08 24.61 62.51
N LYS A 2 -5.77 24.76 61.33
CA LYS A 2 -6.20 23.61 60.48
C LYS A 2 -5.09 23.30 59.50
N PRO A 3 -4.72 22.02 59.29
CA PRO A 3 -3.70 21.69 58.32
C PRO A 3 -4.25 21.87 56.89
N PHE A 4 -3.51 22.62 56.07
CA PHE A 4 -3.72 22.69 54.61
C PHE A 4 -3.18 21.42 54.00
N ILE A 5 -4.04 20.57 53.41
CA ILE A 5 -3.65 19.44 52.60
C ILE A 5 -3.50 19.96 51.16
N ALA A 6 -2.24 20.08 50.71
CA ALA A 6 -1.94 20.36 49.30
C ALA A 6 -2.12 19.07 48.50
N ILE A 7 -3.18 19.01 47.69
CA ILE A 7 -3.37 17.92 46.72
C ILE A 7 -2.47 18.22 45.51
N PHE A 8 -1.37 17.48 45.39
CA PHE A 8 -0.57 17.45 44.16
C PHE A 8 -1.32 16.63 43.12
N LEU A 9 -1.93 17.30 42.15
CA LEU A 9 -2.45 16.65 40.95
C LEU A 9 -1.24 16.28 40.08
N LEU A 10 -0.84 14.99 40.07
CA LEU A 10 0.10 14.49 39.09
C LEU A 10 -0.62 14.45 37.72
N LEU A 11 -0.33 15.44 36.90
CA LEU A 11 -0.70 15.38 35.47
C LEU A 11 0.14 14.29 34.82
N GLN A 12 -0.42 13.08 34.65
CA GLN A 12 0.19 12.07 33.79
C GLN A 12 0.02 12.52 32.34
N VAL A 13 1.05 13.11 31.78
CA VAL A 13 1.14 13.33 30.33
C VAL A 13 1.37 11.96 29.71
N PHE A 14 0.32 11.34 29.20
CA PHE A 14 0.44 10.22 28.27
C PHE A 14 1.04 10.76 26.98
N LEU A 15 2.34 10.64 26.79
CA LEU A 15 2.96 10.81 25.49
C LEU A 15 2.41 9.68 24.60
N LEU A 16 1.47 9.98 23.72
CA LEU A 16 1.06 9.09 22.66
C LEU A 16 2.31 8.81 21.82
N SER A 17 2.74 7.56 21.76
CA SER A 17 3.84 7.17 20.86
C SER A 17 3.49 7.58 19.43
N ALA A 18 4.43 8.17 18.71
CA ALA A 18 4.25 8.49 17.30
C ALA A 18 4.21 7.22 16.43
N GLN A 19 4.59 6.07 16.98
CA GLN A 19 4.68 4.79 16.25
C GLN A 19 4.06 3.68 17.09
N ASP A 20 3.22 2.87 16.44
CA ASP A 20 2.60 1.68 17.02
C ASP A 20 2.97 0.46 16.18
N GLN A 21 3.16 -0.67 16.82
CA GLN A 21 3.29 -1.96 16.16
C GLN A 21 2.16 -2.86 16.65
N LEU A 22 1.31 -3.28 15.74
CA LEU A 22 0.15 -4.12 16.00
C LEU A 22 0.39 -5.50 15.43
N VAL A 23 -0.22 -6.52 16.02
CA VAL A 23 -0.23 -7.88 15.51
C VAL A 23 -1.68 -8.28 15.27
N LEU A 24 -2.05 -8.52 14.02
CA LEU A 24 -3.38 -8.93 13.63
C LEU A 24 -3.41 -10.43 13.37
N GLU A 25 -4.30 -11.13 14.06
CA GLU A 25 -4.53 -12.55 13.89
C GLU A 25 -5.69 -12.80 12.93
N SER A 26 -5.50 -13.68 11.95
CA SER A 26 -6.55 -14.05 11.01
C SER A 26 -6.27 -15.41 10.38
N ASN A 27 -7.32 -16.16 10.10
CA ASN A 27 -7.24 -17.42 9.32
C ASN A 27 -7.16 -17.18 7.81
N LEU A 28 -7.27 -15.94 7.36
CA LEU A 28 -7.22 -15.56 5.94
C LEU A 28 -5.80 -15.52 5.40
N VAL A 29 -4.80 -15.42 6.27
CA VAL A 29 -3.38 -15.32 5.92
C VAL A 29 -2.55 -16.35 6.69
N PRO A 30 -1.36 -16.75 6.19
CA PRO A 30 -0.63 -17.92 6.72
C PRO A 30 0.02 -17.70 8.09
N GLY A 31 -0.19 -16.58 8.73
CA GLY A 31 0.36 -16.24 10.04
C GLY A 31 -0.19 -14.92 10.54
N ASN A 32 0.34 -14.45 11.66
CA ASN A 32 -0.01 -13.14 12.17
C ASN A 32 0.57 -12.05 11.30
N ASP A 33 -0.25 -11.08 10.89
CA ASP A 33 0.22 -9.89 10.17
C ASP A 33 0.71 -8.85 11.19
N THR A 34 1.93 -8.39 11.03
CA THR A 34 2.48 -7.30 11.82
C THR A 34 2.31 -5.99 11.06
N VAL A 35 1.57 -5.06 11.63
CA VAL A 35 1.32 -3.75 11.04
C VAL A 35 2.09 -2.69 11.81
N TRP A 36 2.93 -1.92 11.12
CA TRP A 36 3.61 -0.78 11.70
C TRP A 36 2.89 0.51 11.29
N VAL A 37 2.42 1.26 12.28
CA VAL A 37 1.69 2.51 12.07
C VAL A 37 2.54 3.67 12.56
N ILE A 38 2.83 4.62 11.67
CA ILE A 38 3.57 5.84 11.95
C ILE A 38 2.60 7.01 11.86
N LYS A 39 2.45 7.73 12.96
CA LYS A 39 1.58 8.91 13.07
C LYS A 39 2.42 10.18 13.03
N PRO A 40 1.89 11.31 12.54
CA PRO A 40 2.53 12.61 12.74
C PRO A 40 2.86 12.84 14.21
N SER A 41 3.98 13.48 14.50
CA SER A 41 4.36 13.82 15.88
C SER A 41 3.33 14.72 16.59
N SER A 42 2.55 15.46 15.80
CA SER A 42 1.43 16.29 16.23
C SER A 42 0.09 15.54 16.33
N TYR A 43 0.08 14.21 16.12
CA TYR A 43 -1.16 13.43 16.09
C TYR A 43 -1.94 13.56 17.38
N ASP A 44 -3.21 13.91 17.23
CA ASP A 44 -4.23 13.83 18.27
C ASP A 44 -5.53 13.26 17.66
N THR A 45 -6.49 12.92 18.48
CA THR A 45 -7.75 12.34 18.01
C THR A 45 -8.85 13.38 17.77
N SER A 46 -8.53 14.68 17.84
CA SER A 46 -9.51 15.77 17.72
C SER A 46 -9.97 16.01 16.28
N ALA A 47 -9.13 15.62 15.30
CA ALA A 47 -9.42 15.71 13.88
C ALA A 47 -8.96 14.46 13.14
N PRO A 48 -9.63 14.09 12.03
CA PRO A 48 -9.21 12.95 11.21
C PRO A 48 -8.01 13.31 10.32
N TYR A 49 -7.12 12.33 10.15
CA TYR A 49 -5.91 12.43 9.32
C TYR A 49 -6.03 11.61 8.04
N PRO A 50 -5.52 12.10 6.92
CA PRO A 50 -5.35 11.26 5.74
C PRO A 50 -4.39 10.12 6.06
N ALA A 51 -4.59 8.98 5.39
CA ALA A 51 -3.73 7.83 5.60
C ALA A 51 -3.25 7.21 4.29
N VAL A 52 -2.04 6.64 4.34
CA VAL A 52 -1.47 5.90 3.23
C VAL A 52 -1.06 4.50 3.68
N TYR A 53 -1.63 3.47 3.03
CA TYR A 53 -1.14 2.10 3.13
C TYR A 53 0.09 1.97 2.23
N LEU A 54 1.23 1.60 2.81
CA LEU A 54 2.52 1.57 2.15
C LEU A 54 3.06 0.15 2.07
N LEU A 55 2.89 -0.48 0.91
CA LEU A 55 3.12 -1.91 0.68
C LEU A 55 4.56 -2.19 0.25
N HIS A 56 5.18 -3.21 0.86
CA HIS A 56 6.54 -3.63 0.53
C HIS A 56 6.62 -4.55 -0.70
N GLY A 57 7.82 -4.72 -1.26
CA GLY A 57 8.08 -5.63 -2.36
C GLY A 57 8.23 -7.09 -1.92
N ARG A 58 8.33 -8.01 -2.88
CA ARG A 58 8.58 -9.42 -2.60
C ARG A 58 9.84 -9.60 -1.73
N THR A 59 9.82 -10.56 -0.81
CA THR A 59 10.86 -10.82 0.19
C THR A 59 10.99 -9.79 1.31
N GLY A 60 10.19 -8.73 1.27
CA GLY A 60 10.16 -7.71 2.31
C GLY A 60 9.26 -8.06 3.49
N ASN A 61 9.04 -7.08 4.33
CA ASN A 61 8.14 -7.12 5.48
C ASN A 61 7.69 -5.69 5.86
N TYR A 62 6.91 -5.52 6.91
CA TYR A 62 6.40 -4.24 7.40
C TYR A 62 7.49 -3.18 7.69
N ARG A 63 8.78 -3.55 7.82
CA ARG A 63 9.91 -2.62 8.06
C ARG A 63 10.62 -2.16 6.80
N SER A 64 10.40 -2.81 5.67
CA SER A 64 11.19 -2.61 4.45
C SER A 64 11.26 -1.16 3.98
N TRP A 65 10.17 -0.41 4.13
CA TRP A 65 10.18 1.01 3.76
C TRP A 65 11.04 1.87 4.68
N ALA A 66 11.13 1.53 5.99
CA ALA A 66 12.00 2.25 6.93
C ALA A 66 13.50 2.02 6.68
N GLU A 67 13.86 0.97 5.95
CA GLU A 67 15.22 0.75 5.48
C GLU A 67 15.60 1.69 4.32
N LEU A 68 14.60 2.22 3.62
CA LEU A 68 14.80 3.13 2.50
C LEU A 68 14.67 4.60 2.87
N ILE A 69 13.71 4.94 3.73
CA ILE A 69 13.36 6.32 4.08
C ILE A 69 13.05 6.48 5.57
N ASN A 70 13.14 7.69 6.08
CA ASN A 70 12.65 8.02 7.42
C ASN A 70 11.13 8.25 7.37
N LEU A 71 10.35 7.23 7.74
CA LEU A 71 8.88 7.29 7.69
C LEU A 71 8.30 8.38 8.60
N GLN A 72 8.96 8.69 9.73
CA GLN A 72 8.50 9.75 10.63
C GLN A 72 8.58 11.14 9.98
N GLU A 73 9.66 11.42 9.24
CA GLU A 73 9.78 12.67 8.48
C GLU A 73 8.64 12.83 7.45
N TYR A 74 8.28 11.74 6.77
CA TYR A 74 7.15 11.75 5.83
C TYR A 74 5.81 11.95 6.54
N ALA A 75 5.58 11.26 7.65
CA ALA A 75 4.36 11.45 8.44
C ALA A 75 4.22 12.90 8.91
N ASP A 76 5.31 13.50 9.38
CA ASP A 76 5.33 14.88 9.87
C ASP A 76 5.22 15.92 8.74
N GLU A 77 5.94 15.73 7.62
CA GLU A 77 5.93 16.65 6.48
C GLU A 77 4.55 16.72 5.81
N TYR A 78 3.93 15.56 5.57
CA TYR A 78 2.67 15.47 4.85
C TYR A 78 1.43 15.36 5.75
N GLN A 79 1.61 15.24 7.06
CA GLN A 79 0.54 15.05 8.05
C GLN A 79 -0.33 13.82 7.72
N PHE A 80 0.31 12.72 7.32
CA PHE A 80 -0.32 11.44 7.02
C PHE A 80 -0.06 10.40 8.10
N ILE A 81 -1.05 9.56 8.38
CA ILE A 81 -0.83 8.28 9.06
C ILE A 81 -0.33 7.31 8.02
N ILE A 82 0.88 6.75 8.23
CA ILE A 82 1.50 5.77 7.34
C ILE A 82 1.28 4.38 7.95
N ILE A 83 0.69 3.47 7.18
CA ILE A 83 0.33 2.12 7.62
C ILE A 83 1.12 1.13 6.77
N CYS A 84 2.06 0.42 7.38
CA CYS A 84 2.93 -0.57 6.74
C CYS A 84 2.55 -1.98 7.21
N PRO A 85 1.65 -2.70 6.52
CA PRO A 85 1.34 -4.08 6.84
C PRO A 85 2.45 -5.03 6.38
N ASP A 86 2.54 -6.20 7.00
CA ASP A 86 3.34 -7.31 6.51
C ASP A 86 2.57 -8.04 5.40
N GLY A 87 2.92 -7.75 4.16
CA GLY A 87 2.33 -8.41 2.99
C GLY A 87 2.85 -9.83 2.77
N PHE A 88 3.52 -10.42 3.75
CA PHE A 88 4.24 -11.70 3.66
C PHE A 88 5.28 -11.73 2.52
N TYR A 89 6.05 -12.79 2.46
CA TYR A 89 7.17 -12.92 1.53
C TYR A 89 6.79 -12.71 0.06
N ASP A 90 5.60 -13.17 -0.37
CA ASP A 90 5.21 -13.23 -1.78
C ASP A 90 3.70 -13.37 -2.02
N SER A 91 2.86 -12.70 -1.20
CA SER A 91 1.39 -12.75 -1.30
C SER A 91 0.83 -12.08 -2.56
N TYR A 92 1.60 -11.20 -3.19
CA TYR A 92 1.10 -10.27 -4.22
C TYR A 92 -0.16 -9.49 -3.78
N TYR A 93 -0.48 -9.55 -2.48
CA TYR A 93 -1.64 -8.87 -1.89
C TYR A 93 -2.99 -9.30 -2.49
N LEU A 94 -3.07 -10.53 -3.00
CA LEU A 94 -4.25 -11.09 -3.65
C LEU A 94 -4.82 -12.28 -2.86
N ASP A 95 -6.04 -12.66 -3.21
CA ASP A 95 -6.65 -13.90 -2.75
C ASP A 95 -6.28 -15.04 -3.69
N SER A 96 -5.78 -16.15 -3.11
CA SER A 96 -5.44 -17.34 -3.85
C SER A 96 -6.69 -18.22 -4.06
N PRO A 97 -7.05 -18.53 -5.31
CA PRO A 97 -8.12 -19.50 -5.58
C PRO A 97 -7.70 -20.94 -5.35
N VAL A 98 -6.39 -21.21 -5.13
CA VAL A 98 -5.87 -22.58 -4.96
C VAL A 98 -5.41 -22.86 -3.53
N ASP A 99 -5.16 -21.87 -2.71
CA ASP A 99 -4.73 -22.00 -1.32
C ASP A 99 -5.53 -21.04 -0.42
N THR A 100 -6.51 -21.57 0.28
CA THR A 100 -7.42 -20.80 1.13
C THR A 100 -6.75 -20.18 2.36
N SER A 101 -5.50 -20.51 2.66
CA SER A 101 -4.70 -19.84 3.70
C SER A 101 -3.98 -18.58 3.22
N TRP A 102 -4.14 -18.21 1.95
CA TRP A 102 -3.54 -17.03 1.32
C TRP A 102 -4.63 -16.15 0.70
N GLN A 103 -5.40 -15.46 1.54
CA GLN A 103 -6.50 -14.57 1.17
C GLN A 103 -6.19 -13.14 1.61
N PHE A 104 -5.16 -12.51 1.02
CA PHE A 104 -4.71 -11.19 1.48
C PHE A 104 -5.69 -10.07 1.11
N GLU A 105 -6.33 -10.13 -0.05
CA GLU A 105 -7.36 -9.16 -0.44
C GLU A 105 -8.52 -9.15 0.59
N SER A 106 -9.03 -10.35 0.94
CA SER A 106 -10.05 -10.51 1.97
C SER A 106 -9.54 -10.06 3.36
N PHE A 107 -8.32 -10.44 3.74
CA PHE A 107 -7.70 -9.97 4.98
C PHE A 107 -7.61 -8.44 5.02
N PHE A 108 -7.19 -7.80 3.92
CA PHE A 108 -7.11 -6.35 3.84
C PHE A 108 -8.47 -5.69 4.07
N THR A 109 -9.51 -6.17 3.40
CA THR A 109 -10.83 -5.54 3.41
C THR A 109 -11.67 -5.86 4.64
N GLU A 110 -11.52 -7.07 5.20
CA GLU A 110 -12.35 -7.56 6.30
C GLU A 110 -11.69 -7.40 7.67
N VAL A 111 -10.35 -7.35 7.74
CA VAL A 111 -9.61 -7.27 9.00
C VAL A 111 -8.76 -6.00 9.08
N LEU A 112 -7.76 -5.85 8.20
CA LEU A 112 -6.77 -4.77 8.32
C LEU A 112 -7.41 -3.38 8.20
N TYR A 113 -8.16 -3.12 7.14
CA TYR A 113 -8.77 -1.79 6.93
C TYR A 113 -9.77 -1.41 8.02
N PRO A 114 -10.72 -2.28 8.43
CA PRO A 114 -11.62 -1.98 9.54
C PRO A 114 -10.91 -1.75 10.86
N GLU A 115 -9.89 -2.53 11.18
CA GLU A 115 -9.12 -2.40 12.43
C GLU A 115 -8.40 -1.04 12.47
N MET A 116 -7.71 -0.66 11.39
CA MET A 116 -7.05 0.65 11.30
C MET A 116 -8.07 1.80 11.40
N ALA A 117 -9.23 1.68 10.76
CA ALA A 117 -10.29 2.67 10.83
C ALA A 117 -10.97 2.76 12.20
N GLY A 118 -10.89 1.71 13.00
CA GLY A 118 -11.40 1.69 14.38
C GLY A 118 -10.42 2.25 15.41
N LEU A 119 -9.11 2.03 15.20
CA LEU A 119 -8.06 2.42 16.14
C LEU A 119 -7.56 3.86 15.96
N TYR A 120 -7.60 4.37 14.73
CA TYR A 120 -7.02 5.68 14.40
C TYR A 120 -8.08 6.65 13.84
N ALA A 121 -7.87 7.93 14.09
CA ALA A 121 -8.70 8.99 13.52
C ALA A 121 -8.40 9.18 12.02
N LEU A 122 -8.86 8.25 11.18
CA LEU A 122 -8.65 8.28 9.73
C LEU A 122 -9.70 9.15 9.03
N ASP A 123 -9.23 10.02 8.13
CA ASP A 123 -10.11 10.67 7.16
C ASP A 123 -10.46 9.67 6.04
N LYS A 124 -11.62 9.05 6.14
CA LYS A 124 -12.10 8.04 5.19
C LYS A 124 -12.26 8.54 3.76
N ALA A 125 -12.31 9.87 3.56
CA ALA A 125 -12.34 10.46 2.23
C ALA A 125 -10.93 10.60 1.61
N ARG A 126 -9.87 10.55 2.44
CA ARG A 126 -8.47 10.70 2.02
C ARG A 126 -7.62 9.51 2.44
N ILE A 127 -8.02 8.33 2.02
CA ILE A 127 -7.24 7.09 2.15
C ILE A 127 -6.54 6.80 0.84
N PHE A 128 -5.25 6.53 0.92
CA PHE A 128 -4.36 6.25 -0.21
C PHE A 128 -3.69 4.88 -0.02
N ILE A 129 -3.24 4.31 -1.12
CA ILE A 129 -2.46 3.07 -1.11
C ILE A 129 -1.35 3.17 -2.14
N THR A 130 -0.14 2.75 -1.78
CA THR A 130 0.99 2.70 -2.71
C THR A 130 2.00 1.64 -2.27
N GLY A 131 2.97 1.36 -3.12
CA GLY A 131 4.02 0.40 -2.82
C GLY A 131 5.05 0.28 -3.92
N LEU A 132 6.04 -0.58 -3.71
CA LEU A 132 7.09 -0.88 -4.67
C LEU A 132 7.00 -2.33 -5.17
N SER A 133 7.35 -2.57 -6.44
CA SER A 133 7.46 -3.93 -7.02
C SER A 133 6.17 -4.74 -6.79
N MET A 134 6.23 -5.88 -6.09
CA MET A 134 5.06 -6.63 -5.63
C MET A 134 4.03 -5.75 -4.90
N GLY A 135 4.49 -4.85 -4.01
CA GLY A 135 3.63 -3.91 -3.31
C GLY A 135 3.00 -2.85 -4.22
N GLY A 136 3.70 -2.45 -5.27
CA GLY A 136 3.15 -1.56 -6.30
C GLY A 136 2.05 -2.24 -7.12
N SER A 137 2.24 -3.52 -7.45
CA SER A 137 1.23 -4.38 -8.07
C SER A 137 0.02 -4.55 -7.14
N GLY A 138 0.26 -4.91 -5.87
CA GLY A 138 -0.78 -5.09 -4.86
C GLY A 138 -1.58 -3.82 -4.58
N ALA A 139 -0.91 -2.67 -4.50
CA ALA A 139 -1.58 -1.39 -4.31
C ALA A 139 -2.55 -1.06 -5.46
N MET A 140 -2.11 -1.23 -6.71
CA MET A 140 -2.98 -1.05 -7.86
C MET A 140 -4.10 -2.10 -7.91
N TYR A 141 -3.80 -3.36 -7.64
CA TYR A 141 -4.80 -4.43 -7.60
C TYR A 141 -5.90 -4.14 -6.59
N LEU A 142 -5.53 -3.90 -5.32
CA LEU A 142 -6.49 -3.61 -4.25
C LEU A 142 -7.32 -2.35 -4.54
N PHE A 143 -6.69 -1.28 -5.05
CA PHE A 143 -7.41 -0.09 -5.44
C PHE A 143 -8.41 -0.33 -6.56
N LEU A 144 -8.01 -1.03 -7.61
CA LEU A 144 -8.85 -1.28 -8.77
C LEU A 144 -10.00 -2.26 -8.47
N LYS A 145 -9.82 -3.16 -7.50
CA LYS A 145 -10.87 -4.07 -7.02
C LYS A 145 -11.83 -3.38 -6.05
N HIS A 146 -11.32 -2.48 -5.21
CA HIS A 146 -12.07 -1.82 -4.15
C HIS A 146 -11.95 -0.27 -4.23
N PRO A 147 -12.32 0.36 -5.37
CA PRO A 147 -12.10 1.79 -5.58
C PRO A 147 -12.87 2.69 -4.61
N ALA A 148 -13.88 2.16 -3.91
CA ALA A 148 -14.62 2.89 -2.88
C ALA A 148 -13.82 3.10 -1.58
N LEU A 149 -12.80 2.26 -1.30
CA LEU A 149 -11.99 2.37 -0.09
C LEU A 149 -10.92 3.46 -0.16
N PHE A 150 -10.53 3.87 -1.36
CA PHE A 150 -9.38 4.75 -1.56
C PHE A 150 -9.72 5.96 -2.42
N LEU A 151 -9.12 7.11 -2.10
CA LEU A 151 -9.18 8.28 -2.96
C LEU A 151 -8.31 8.07 -4.21
N SER A 152 -7.10 7.56 -4.03
CA SER A 152 -6.13 7.34 -5.09
C SER A 152 -5.17 6.19 -4.74
N ALA A 153 -4.46 5.69 -5.76
CA ALA A 153 -3.39 4.72 -5.60
C ALA A 153 -2.12 5.14 -6.33
N GLY A 154 -0.99 4.61 -5.82
CA GLY A 154 0.32 4.73 -6.44
C GLY A 154 1.00 3.39 -6.66
N SER A 155 2.01 3.37 -7.54
CA SER A 155 2.86 2.20 -7.77
C SER A 155 4.24 2.61 -8.25
N SER A 156 5.28 2.13 -7.59
CA SER A 156 6.67 2.28 -8.06
C SER A 156 7.18 0.95 -8.57
N SER A 157 7.55 0.89 -9.84
CA SER A 157 8.05 -0.35 -10.49
C SER A 157 7.13 -1.57 -10.26
N GLY A 158 5.81 -1.39 -10.32
CA GLY A 158 4.86 -2.48 -10.06
C GLY A 158 4.75 -3.47 -11.20
N VAL A 159 4.42 -4.73 -10.89
CA VAL A 159 4.07 -5.76 -11.88
C VAL A 159 2.63 -5.52 -12.33
N MET A 160 2.44 -4.74 -13.39
CA MET A 160 1.11 -4.33 -13.86
C MET A 160 0.39 -5.41 -14.67
N ASP A 161 1.14 -6.39 -15.16
CA ASP A 161 0.64 -7.57 -15.87
C ASP A 161 1.28 -8.83 -15.27
N LEU A 162 0.48 -9.66 -14.63
CA LEU A 162 0.96 -10.89 -13.98
C LEU A 162 1.36 -11.98 -15.00
N ASN A 163 1.06 -11.78 -16.28
CA ASN A 163 1.60 -12.64 -17.37
C ASN A 163 3.05 -12.31 -17.72
N HIS A 164 3.61 -11.24 -17.16
CA HIS A 164 5.00 -10.88 -17.39
C HIS A 164 5.94 -11.99 -16.89
N SER A 165 6.96 -12.33 -17.64
CA SER A 165 7.85 -13.48 -17.38
C SER A 165 8.47 -13.47 -15.98
N SER A 166 8.78 -12.29 -15.43
CA SER A 166 9.31 -12.17 -14.07
C SER A 166 8.31 -12.55 -12.98
N ALA A 167 7.01 -12.44 -13.24
CA ALA A 167 5.95 -12.80 -12.32
C ALA A 167 5.61 -14.29 -12.41
N VAL A 168 5.47 -14.83 -13.63
CA VAL A 168 5.05 -16.22 -13.90
C VAL A 168 5.98 -17.24 -13.26
N HIS A 169 7.29 -16.98 -13.23
CA HIS A 169 8.30 -17.91 -12.68
C HIS A 169 8.57 -17.69 -11.18
N THR A 170 7.72 -16.94 -10.50
CA THR A 170 7.80 -16.71 -9.05
C THR A 170 6.77 -17.55 -8.30
N SER A 171 6.53 -17.19 -7.06
CA SER A 171 5.48 -17.72 -6.19
C SER A 171 4.04 -17.58 -6.71
N LEU A 172 3.80 -16.83 -7.79
CA LEU A 172 2.46 -16.69 -8.37
C LEU A 172 1.85 -18.04 -8.77
N SER A 173 2.67 -19.02 -9.23
CA SER A 173 2.15 -20.37 -9.51
C SER A 173 1.59 -21.06 -8.25
N ARG A 174 2.13 -20.78 -7.07
CA ARG A 174 1.57 -21.25 -5.80
C ARG A 174 0.22 -20.62 -5.49
N LEU A 175 0.07 -19.33 -5.81
CA LEU A 175 -1.14 -18.56 -5.51
C LEU A 175 -2.24 -18.75 -6.56
N LEU A 176 -1.88 -18.82 -7.85
CA LEU A 176 -2.83 -18.84 -8.96
C LEU A 176 -2.86 -20.18 -9.72
N GLY A 177 -2.03 -21.16 -9.30
CA GLY A 177 -1.85 -22.42 -9.99
C GLY A 177 -0.85 -22.33 -11.17
N ASP A 178 -0.66 -23.46 -11.86
CA ASP A 178 0.20 -23.52 -13.03
C ASP A 178 -0.24 -22.53 -14.12
N TYR A 179 0.68 -21.74 -14.63
CA TYR A 179 0.40 -20.63 -15.54
C TYR A 179 -0.27 -21.10 -16.85
N GLU A 180 0.23 -22.16 -17.46
CA GLU A 180 -0.29 -22.63 -18.75
C GLU A 180 -1.75 -23.10 -18.65
N SER A 181 -2.12 -23.64 -17.49
CA SER A 181 -3.46 -24.14 -17.21
C SER A 181 -4.41 -23.06 -16.70
N ASN A 182 -3.89 -21.94 -16.17
CA ASN A 182 -4.66 -20.94 -15.43
C ASN A 182 -4.47 -19.51 -15.95
N ARG A 183 -4.14 -19.31 -17.22
CA ARG A 183 -3.91 -17.96 -17.81
C ARG A 183 -5.02 -16.96 -17.48
N LEU A 184 -6.28 -17.39 -17.49
CA LEU A 184 -7.41 -16.52 -17.16
C LEU A 184 -7.37 -16.01 -15.69
N LEU A 185 -6.80 -16.77 -14.77
CA LEU A 185 -6.60 -16.30 -13.39
C LEU A 185 -5.51 -15.23 -13.35
N PHE A 186 -4.39 -15.42 -14.04
CA PHE A 186 -3.35 -14.40 -14.18
C PHE A 186 -3.90 -13.13 -14.82
N ASP A 187 -4.67 -13.24 -15.90
CA ASP A 187 -5.34 -12.11 -16.54
C ASP A 187 -6.27 -11.38 -15.59
N SER A 188 -7.13 -12.12 -14.86
CA SER A 188 -8.13 -11.54 -13.97
C SER A 188 -7.54 -10.88 -12.72
N HIS A 189 -6.30 -11.22 -12.32
CA HIS A 189 -5.58 -10.62 -11.21
C HIS A 189 -4.56 -9.57 -11.65
N SER A 190 -4.35 -9.40 -12.96
CA SER A 190 -3.44 -8.37 -13.49
C SER A 190 -4.04 -6.97 -13.37
N PRO A 191 -3.36 -5.99 -12.72
CA PRO A 191 -3.85 -4.62 -12.61
C PRO A 191 -4.26 -4.00 -13.95
N VAL A 192 -3.52 -4.26 -15.03
CA VAL A 192 -3.82 -3.74 -16.36
C VAL A 192 -5.22 -4.11 -16.87
N ASN A 193 -5.71 -5.29 -16.51
CA ASN A 193 -7.03 -5.78 -16.90
C ASN A 193 -8.16 -5.30 -15.99
N GLN A 194 -7.82 -4.77 -14.80
CA GLN A 194 -8.77 -4.21 -13.82
C GLN A 194 -9.04 -2.72 -14.05
N LEU A 195 -8.27 -2.02 -14.88
CA LEU A 195 -8.41 -0.58 -15.13
C LEU A 195 -9.83 -0.16 -15.53
N LYS A 196 -10.59 -1.04 -16.19
CA LYS A 196 -11.99 -0.78 -16.55
C LYS A 196 -12.89 -0.49 -15.33
N ASN A 197 -12.52 -0.92 -14.12
CA ASN A 197 -13.28 -0.72 -12.90
C ASN A 197 -13.32 0.75 -12.46
N ILE A 198 -12.35 1.56 -12.92
CA ILE A 198 -12.31 3.00 -12.69
C ILE A 198 -12.51 3.83 -13.97
N GLU A 199 -12.85 3.19 -15.08
CA GLU A 199 -13.19 3.90 -16.31
C GLU A 199 -14.36 4.87 -16.06
N ARG A 200 -14.23 6.10 -16.52
CA ARG A 200 -15.22 7.19 -16.34
C ARG A 200 -15.43 7.62 -14.88
N SER A 201 -14.57 7.22 -13.97
CA SER A 201 -14.57 7.74 -12.61
C SER A 201 -13.67 8.99 -12.50
N ASP A 202 -13.78 9.70 -11.37
CA ASP A 202 -12.87 10.82 -11.06
C ASP A 202 -11.57 10.37 -10.39
N LYS A 203 -11.33 9.06 -10.29
CA LYS A 203 -10.11 8.50 -9.69
C LYS A 203 -8.88 8.91 -10.49
N HIS A 204 -7.83 9.32 -9.78
CA HIS A 204 -6.56 9.68 -10.37
C HIS A 204 -5.48 8.78 -9.76
N ILE A 205 -4.71 8.09 -10.57
CA ILE A 205 -3.63 7.19 -10.14
C ILE A 205 -2.27 7.80 -10.47
N PHE A 206 -1.26 7.43 -9.67
CA PHE A 206 0.12 7.83 -9.87
C PHE A 206 1.00 6.59 -9.97
N PHE A 207 1.90 6.51 -10.95
CA PHE A 207 2.87 5.42 -10.99
C PHE A 207 4.14 5.82 -11.71
N ASP A 208 5.19 5.09 -11.44
CA ASP A 208 6.51 5.35 -12.00
C ASP A 208 7.31 4.06 -12.23
N CYS A 209 8.29 4.13 -13.11
CA CYS A 209 9.23 3.05 -13.36
C CYS A 209 10.54 3.57 -13.93
N GLY A 210 11.65 2.99 -13.49
CA GLY A 210 12.97 3.28 -14.03
C GLY A 210 13.12 2.78 -15.46
N THR A 211 13.81 3.55 -16.33
CA THR A 211 14.02 3.17 -17.74
C THR A 211 14.94 1.97 -17.94
N GLU A 212 15.69 1.60 -16.90
CA GLU A 212 16.57 0.40 -16.89
C GLU A 212 15.97 -0.73 -16.04
N ASP A 213 14.73 -0.58 -15.57
CA ASP A 213 13.99 -1.58 -14.82
C ASP A 213 13.45 -2.66 -15.77
N HIS A 214 13.57 -3.92 -15.38
CA HIS A 214 13.03 -5.05 -16.18
C HIS A 214 11.48 -5.02 -16.29
N LEU A 215 10.79 -4.22 -15.47
CA LEU A 215 9.34 -3.98 -15.53
C LEU A 215 8.97 -2.71 -16.33
N TYR A 216 9.94 -2.04 -16.94
CA TYR A 216 9.71 -0.79 -17.66
C TYR A 216 8.64 -0.92 -18.75
N GLU A 217 8.76 -1.94 -19.62
CA GLU A 217 7.79 -2.15 -20.69
C GLU A 217 6.41 -2.55 -20.18
N CYS A 218 6.35 -3.28 -19.06
CA CYS A 218 5.09 -3.61 -18.39
C CYS A 218 4.37 -2.35 -17.89
N ASN A 219 5.10 -1.41 -17.31
CA ASN A 219 4.55 -0.12 -16.86
C ASN A 219 4.17 0.79 -18.03
N ASN A 220 4.94 0.79 -19.14
CA ASN A 220 4.58 1.51 -20.36
C ASN A 220 3.28 0.97 -20.98
N ALA A 221 3.09 -0.35 -20.99
CA ALA A 221 1.85 -0.98 -21.47
C ALA A 221 0.66 -0.58 -20.60
N PHE A 222 0.84 -0.54 -19.28
CA PHE A 222 -0.18 -0.07 -18.34
C PHE A 222 -0.54 1.41 -18.59
N ARG A 223 0.46 2.29 -18.78
CA ARG A 223 0.24 3.69 -19.15
C ARG A 223 -0.57 3.81 -20.43
N LYS A 224 -0.18 3.09 -21.47
CA LYS A 224 -0.90 3.09 -22.74
C LYS A 224 -2.36 2.66 -22.56
N LYS A 225 -2.61 1.68 -21.71
CA LYS A 225 -3.97 1.23 -21.40
C LYS A 225 -4.78 2.30 -20.65
N CYS A 226 -4.16 3.05 -19.74
CA CYS A 226 -4.80 4.21 -19.11
C CYS A 226 -5.21 5.26 -20.13
N ASP A 227 -4.33 5.57 -21.11
CA ASP A 227 -4.62 6.53 -22.18
C ASP A 227 -5.81 6.07 -23.05
N GLU A 228 -5.85 4.78 -23.44
CA GLU A 228 -6.93 4.17 -24.21
C GLU A 228 -8.30 4.28 -23.50
N LEU A 229 -8.32 4.05 -22.20
CA LEU A 229 -9.51 4.10 -21.35
C LEU A 229 -9.81 5.51 -20.80
N LYS A 230 -8.97 6.51 -21.14
CA LYS A 230 -9.08 7.91 -20.65
C LYS A 230 -9.08 8.01 -19.12
N ILE A 231 -8.32 7.14 -18.46
CA ILE A 231 -8.14 7.18 -17.02
C ILE A 231 -7.17 8.31 -16.66
N LYS A 232 -7.51 9.11 -15.64
CA LYS A 232 -6.62 10.12 -15.08
C LYS A 232 -5.41 9.42 -14.43
N ALA A 233 -4.28 9.44 -15.11
CA ALA A 233 -3.05 8.81 -14.64
C ALA A 233 -1.86 9.74 -14.81
N THR A 234 -1.07 9.89 -13.74
CA THR A 234 0.26 10.53 -13.81
C THR A 234 1.30 9.43 -13.85
N TYR A 235 2.10 9.39 -14.92
CA TYR A 235 3.21 8.46 -15.07
C TYR A 235 4.54 9.19 -15.15
N ILE A 236 5.49 8.81 -14.30
CA ILE A 236 6.86 9.30 -14.34
C ILE A 236 7.80 8.16 -14.76
N SER A 237 8.62 8.45 -15.77
CA SER A 237 9.70 7.57 -16.21
C SER A 237 11.01 8.37 -16.17
N ARG A 238 12.02 7.79 -15.52
CA ARG A 238 13.35 8.41 -15.36
C ARG A 238 14.44 7.34 -15.32
N PRO A 239 15.72 7.67 -15.55
CA PRO A 239 16.81 6.73 -15.39
C PRO A 239 16.78 6.07 -14.01
N GLY A 240 16.99 4.75 -13.97
CA GLY A 240 17.01 3.94 -12.76
C GLY A 240 16.62 2.49 -13.00
N LYS A 241 16.94 1.64 -12.04
CA LYS A 241 16.77 0.18 -12.06
C LYS A 241 15.74 -0.26 -11.03
N HIS A 242 15.46 -1.56 -10.98
CA HIS A 242 14.62 -2.20 -9.97
C HIS A 242 15.35 -2.32 -8.62
N GLU A 243 15.52 -1.20 -7.93
CA GLU A 243 16.38 -1.13 -6.73
C GLU A 243 15.96 -0.04 -5.73
N GLY A 244 16.42 -0.18 -4.48
CA GLY A 244 16.11 0.73 -3.38
C GLY A 244 16.46 2.20 -3.65
N ALA A 245 17.56 2.46 -4.38
CA ALA A 245 17.96 3.82 -4.74
C ALA A 245 16.89 4.53 -5.58
N TYR A 246 16.28 3.82 -6.53
CA TYR A 246 15.17 4.35 -7.33
C TYR A 246 13.93 4.62 -6.47
N TRP A 247 13.51 3.65 -5.66
CA TRP A 247 12.29 3.74 -4.87
C TRP A 247 12.36 4.78 -3.75
N LYS A 248 13.54 4.99 -3.16
CA LYS A 248 13.78 6.04 -2.17
C LYS A 248 13.45 7.44 -2.71
N GLU A 249 13.79 7.72 -3.97
CA GLU A 249 13.46 9.00 -4.59
C GLU A 249 12.03 9.05 -5.10
N SER A 250 11.54 7.94 -5.64
CA SER A 250 10.22 7.83 -6.23
C SER A 250 9.11 8.09 -5.22
N ILE A 251 9.19 7.50 -4.03
CA ILE A 251 8.13 7.58 -3.03
C ILE A 251 7.77 9.02 -2.62
N ARG A 252 8.74 9.95 -2.68
CA ARG A 252 8.47 11.36 -2.41
C ARG A 252 7.45 11.95 -3.40
N CYS A 253 7.53 11.56 -4.67
CA CYS A 253 6.57 12.00 -5.69
C CYS A 253 5.16 11.51 -5.39
N HIS A 254 5.02 10.30 -4.85
CA HIS A 254 3.72 9.75 -4.42
C HIS A 254 3.11 10.59 -3.29
N PHE A 255 3.88 10.88 -2.24
CA PHE A 255 3.40 11.70 -1.12
C PHE A 255 3.03 13.12 -1.55
N ILE A 256 3.84 13.76 -2.39
CA ILE A 256 3.52 15.06 -3.00
C ILE A 256 2.22 14.97 -3.80
N PHE A 257 2.05 13.94 -4.62
CA PHE A 257 0.84 13.74 -5.41
C PHE A 257 -0.39 13.58 -4.51
N PHE A 258 -0.33 12.70 -3.51
CA PHE A 258 -1.44 12.46 -2.59
C PHE A 258 -1.80 13.69 -1.74
N SER A 259 -0.81 14.47 -1.31
CA SER A 259 -1.04 15.69 -0.52
C SER A 259 -1.76 16.80 -1.28
N ASN A 260 -1.81 16.71 -2.62
CA ASN A 260 -2.50 17.66 -3.49
C ASN A 260 -3.91 17.21 -3.92
N LEU A 261 -4.38 16.05 -3.42
CA LEU A 261 -5.73 15.54 -3.63
C LEU A 261 -6.62 15.80 -2.41
#